data_915d613a4eeb021ef1e79bc1f0cf6cb2
#
_entry.id   915d613a4eeb021ef1e79bc1f0cf6cb2
#
_cell.length_a   1.000
_cell.length_b   1.000
_cell.length_c   1.000
_cell.angle_alpha   90.00
_cell.angle_beta   90.00
_cell.angle_gamma   90.00
#
_symmetry.space_group_name_H-M   'P 1'
#
loop_
_entity.id
_entity.type
_entity.pdbx_description
1 polymer ?
#
loop_
_entity_poly.entity_id
_entity_poly.type
_entity_poly.pdbx_seq_one_letter_code
_entity_poly.pdbx_strand_id
1 'polypeptide(L)'
;MLFRSYTGLERQGIKAFNIVVLEKPGKRLEIHMDKKSCYGCRECIKKIIPVIEGATRKKFNKPGYVCNIKKNVCSLKLVESQRFNVTTGVCGMPKEEGQVSGDNYSFMELKEHKYLVALSDGMGTGAQASMESSITINMLEQLLEVGYDHEMAVRTINSIQMLKSPDDSFSTLDMVLIDLYTGEAKIIKTGAPPTYVKRGDEVRTISSSSLPVGIVDRVQFHTKKMTMVEGDFIVMVTDGIVDACKKEDRDDWIVETLKGTSNRNPQEIARIIFEKAVSEYEGNARDDMTVLVSKVWENI
;
A
#
# COMPACT_ATOMS: atom_id res chain seq x y z
N MET A 1 26.77 15.65 -7.29
CA MET A 1 26.19 15.31 -5.98
C MET A 1 27.26 15.09 -4.93
N LEU A 2 28.15 14.10 -5.03
CA LEU A 2 29.24 13.79 -4.09
C LEU A 2 30.10 15.00 -3.72
N PHE A 3 30.52 15.79 -4.73
CA PHE A 3 31.37 16.97 -4.51
C PHE A 3 30.69 18.05 -3.62
N ARG A 4 29.39 18.30 -3.82
CA ARG A 4 28.63 19.25 -2.99
C ARG A 4 28.48 18.78 -1.54
N SER A 5 28.27 17.48 -1.34
CA SER A 5 28.18 16.89 0.00
C SER A 5 29.52 16.96 0.72
N TYR A 6 30.63 16.64 0.04
CA TYR A 6 31.99 16.70 0.59
C TYR A 6 32.33 18.11 1.04
N THR A 7 32.19 19.11 0.17
CA THR A 7 32.45 20.52 0.50
C THR A 7 31.54 21.03 1.62
N GLY A 8 30.30 20.56 1.69
CA GLY A 8 29.35 20.88 2.76
C GLY A 8 29.82 20.34 4.11
N LEU A 9 30.33 19.12 4.16
CA LEU A 9 30.85 18.49 5.38
C LEU A 9 32.13 19.19 5.87
N GLU A 10 33.05 19.54 4.96
CA GLU A 10 34.26 20.30 5.33
C GLU A 10 33.94 21.68 5.93
N ARG A 11 32.95 22.39 5.38
CA ARG A 11 32.47 23.67 5.94
C ARG A 11 31.91 23.52 7.35
N GLN A 12 31.40 22.36 7.71
CA GLN A 12 30.93 22.02 9.06
C GLN A 12 32.04 21.47 9.96
N GLY A 13 33.29 21.46 9.49
CA GLY A 13 34.46 20.97 10.24
C GLY A 13 34.52 19.45 10.32
N ILE A 14 33.77 18.71 9.46
CA ILE A 14 33.73 17.26 9.46
C ILE A 14 34.66 16.74 8.36
N LYS A 15 35.75 16.09 8.78
CA LYS A 15 36.62 15.34 7.86
C LYS A 15 36.07 13.92 7.68
N ALA A 16 35.39 13.73 6.56
CA ALA A 16 34.92 12.42 6.13
C ALA A 16 35.92 11.82 5.12
N PHE A 17 36.07 10.51 5.17
CA PHE A 17 36.92 9.74 4.24
C PHE A 17 36.23 8.43 3.89
N ASN A 18 36.74 7.72 2.87
CA ASN A 18 36.13 6.48 2.37
C ASN A 18 34.63 6.61 2.05
N ILE A 19 34.25 7.73 1.38
CA ILE A 19 32.84 7.94 1.04
C ILE A 19 32.47 7.10 -0.18
N VAL A 20 31.50 6.21 0.02
CA VAL A 20 30.92 5.37 -1.04
C VAL A 20 29.43 5.63 -1.12
N VAL A 21 28.95 5.93 -2.32
CA VAL A 21 27.51 6.09 -2.59
C VAL A 21 27.08 4.94 -3.49
N LEU A 22 26.14 4.16 -2.99
CA LEU A 22 25.54 3.04 -3.70
C LEU A 22 24.13 3.44 -4.15
N GLU A 23 23.87 3.20 -5.43
CA GLU A 23 22.50 3.31 -5.95
C GLU A 23 21.85 1.92 -5.89
N LYS A 24 20.78 1.81 -5.13
CA LYS A 24 19.99 0.59 -4.98
C LYS A 24 18.84 0.58 -5.99
N PRO A 25 18.16 -0.56 -6.20
CA PRO A 25 16.96 -0.62 -7.04
C PRO A 25 15.96 0.49 -6.68
N GLY A 26 15.31 1.08 -7.69
CA GLY A 26 14.42 2.23 -7.50
C GLY A 26 15.15 3.58 -7.34
N LYS A 27 16.44 3.68 -7.73
CA LYS A 27 17.28 4.89 -7.62
C LYS A 27 17.44 5.43 -6.19
N ARG A 28 17.38 4.53 -5.22
CA ARG A 28 17.58 4.81 -3.80
C ARG A 28 19.05 4.96 -3.48
N LEU A 29 19.38 5.88 -2.58
CA LEU A 29 20.77 6.14 -2.21
C LEU A 29 21.10 5.49 -0.86
N GLU A 30 22.22 4.79 -0.82
CA GLU A 30 22.86 4.31 0.39
C GLU A 30 24.26 4.92 0.44
N ILE A 31 24.60 5.59 1.54
CA ILE A 31 25.88 6.32 1.68
C ILE A 31 26.65 5.69 2.82
N HIS A 32 27.82 5.20 2.53
CA HIS A 32 28.80 4.76 3.51
C HIS A 32 29.92 5.77 3.61
N MET A 33 30.34 6.10 4.82
CA MET A 33 31.48 6.97 5.05
C MET A 33 32.15 6.68 6.37
N ASP A 34 33.45 6.95 6.43
CA ASP A 34 34.21 6.98 7.65
C ASP A 34 34.52 8.43 8.06
N LYS A 35 34.51 8.68 9.35
CA LYS A 35 34.90 9.97 9.93
C LYS A 35 35.61 9.79 11.27
N LYS A 36 36.28 10.83 11.75
CA LYS A 36 36.79 10.86 13.13
C LYS A 36 35.60 10.71 14.10
N SER A 37 35.77 9.93 15.14
CA SER A 37 34.75 9.74 16.17
C SER A 37 34.35 11.07 16.82
N CYS A 38 33.06 11.26 17.01
CA CYS A 38 32.52 12.39 17.79
C CYS A 38 32.23 12.02 19.25
N TYR A 39 32.66 10.82 19.67
CA TYR A 39 32.50 10.31 21.04
C TYR A 39 31.08 10.49 21.62
N GLY A 40 30.07 10.26 20.81
CA GLY A 40 28.67 10.30 21.21
C GLY A 40 27.95 11.64 21.02
N CYS A 41 28.63 12.68 20.50
CA CYS A 41 28.01 14.01 20.24
C CYS A 41 26.93 14.02 19.14
N ARG A 42 26.63 12.86 18.51
CA ARG A 42 25.61 12.67 17.47
C ARG A 42 25.79 13.61 16.26
N GLU A 43 27.04 13.93 15.89
CA GLU A 43 27.31 14.77 14.71
C GLU A 43 26.68 14.19 13.41
N CYS A 44 26.54 12.87 13.33
CA CYS A 44 25.88 12.21 12.21
C CYS A 44 24.44 12.72 12.01
N ILE A 45 23.69 12.90 13.09
CA ILE A 45 22.30 13.38 13.03
C ILE A 45 22.26 14.90 12.93
N LYS A 46 23.07 15.61 13.74
CA LYS A 46 22.98 17.06 13.86
C LYS A 46 23.60 17.83 12.70
N LYS A 47 24.60 17.25 12.01
CA LYS A 47 25.39 17.95 10.99
C LYS A 47 25.45 17.18 9.66
N ILE A 48 25.76 15.86 9.69
CA ILE A 48 26.01 15.10 8.45
C ILE A 48 24.73 14.90 7.67
N ILE A 49 23.68 14.38 8.30
CA ILE A 49 22.39 14.15 7.66
C ILE A 49 21.86 15.45 7.02
N PRO A 50 21.75 16.59 7.71
CA PRO A 50 21.27 17.84 7.12
C PRO A 50 22.09 18.31 5.89
N VAL A 51 23.41 18.15 5.92
CA VAL A 51 24.26 18.49 4.78
C VAL A 51 23.99 17.61 3.56
N ILE A 52 23.83 16.29 3.80
CA ILE A 52 23.53 15.32 2.73
C ILE A 52 22.13 15.56 2.18
N GLU A 53 21.15 15.77 3.04
CA GLU A 53 19.76 16.08 2.64
C GLU A 53 19.69 17.37 1.81
N GLY A 54 20.38 18.41 2.23
CA GLY A 54 20.48 19.66 1.48
C GLY A 54 21.13 19.50 0.09
N ALA A 55 22.11 18.61 -0.02
CA ALA A 55 22.81 18.35 -1.29
C ALA A 55 22.03 17.42 -2.23
N THR A 56 21.26 16.48 -1.68
CA THR A 56 20.56 15.43 -2.44
C THR A 56 19.07 15.73 -2.64
N ARG A 57 18.50 16.60 -1.84
CA ARG A 57 17.05 16.86 -1.71
C ARG A 57 16.25 15.60 -1.35
N LYS A 58 16.89 14.68 -0.63
CA LYS A 58 16.30 13.43 -0.16
C LYS A 58 16.53 13.33 1.34
N LYS A 59 15.60 12.71 2.06
CA LYS A 59 15.72 12.44 3.49
C LYS A 59 16.56 11.20 3.74
N PHE A 60 17.31 11.18 4.84
CA PHE A 60 18.17 10.07 5.20
C PHE A 60 18.02 9.67 6.66
N ASN A 61 18.05 8.36 6.88
CA ASN A 61 18.11 7.76 8.20
C ASN A 61 19.46 7.06 8.41
N LYS A 62 19.86 7.00 9.67
CA LYS A 62 20.96 6.17 10.13
C LYS A 62 20.39 4.88 10.69
N PRO A 63 20.49 3.74 10.01
CA PRO A 63 20.07 2.46 10.58
C PRO A 63 20.98 2.11 11.77
N GLY A 64 20.38 1.67 12.87
CA GLY A 64 21.07 1.29 14.10
C GLY A 64 21.42 2.49 15.00
N TYR A 65 21.19 2.31 16.30
CA TYR A 65 21.37 3.35 17.32
C TYR A 65 22.73 3.34 18.01
N VAL A 66 23.60 2.35 17.66
CA VAL A 66 24.83 2.14 18.41
C VAL A 66 25.96 3.03 17.89
N CYS A 67 26.39 4.01 18.71
CA CYS A 67 27.64 4.72 18.50
C CYS A 67 28.78 3.96 19.19
N ASN A 68 29.78 3.58 18.43
CA ASN A 68 31.00 3.00 19.03
C ASN A 68 31.91 4.14 19.54
N ILE A 69 31.69 4.56 20.79
CA ILE A 69 32.39 5.66 21.40
C ILE A 69 33.85 5.31 21.77
N LYS A 70 34.23 4.04 21.74
CA LYS A 70 35.58 3.56 22.06
C LYS A 70 36.55 3.60 20.89
N LYS A 71 36.05 3.71 19.65
CA LYS A 71 36.89 3.75 18.44
C LYS A 71 37.18 5.17 18.01
N ASN A 72 38.40 5.42 17.50
CA ASN A 72 38.80 6.72 16.95
C ASN A 72 38.13 7.03 15.59
N VAL A 73 37.64 5.99 14.89
CA VAL A 73 36.96 6.10 13.62
C VAL A 73 35.50 5.67 13.78
N CYS A 74 34.61 6.45 13.23
CA CYS A 74 33.18 6.16 13.16
C CYS A 74 32.81 5.83 11.72
N SER A 75 32.46 4.57 11.45
CA SER A 75 31.88 4.15 10.18
C SER A 75 30.39 4.41 10.22
N LEU A 76 29.89 5.17 9.26
CA LEU A 76 28.53 5.63 9.17
C LEU A 76 27.89 5.07 7.91
N LYS A 77 26.73 4.44 8.10
CA LYS A 77 25.83 4.05 7.02
C LYS A 77 24.59 4.94 7.10
N LEU A 78 24.25 5.61 6.00
CA LEU A 78 23.03 6.37 5.83
C LEU A 78 22.23 5.73 4.71
N VAL A 79 20.93 5.56 4.93
CA VAL A 79 19.99 5.05 3.94
C VAL A 79 18.93 6.11 3.67
N GLU A 80 18.53 6.25 2.42
CA GLU A 80 17.42 7.11 2.05
C GLU A 80 16.17 6.69 2.81
N SER A 81 15.46 7.62 3.41
CA SER A 81 14.20 7.39 4.12
C SER A 81 13.04 7.27 3.15
N GLN A 82 12.07 6.47 3.49
CA GLN A 82 10.78 6.49 2.80
C GLN A 82 10.18 7.90 2.88
N ARG A 83 9.58 8.34 1.78
CA ARG A 83 8.86 9.60 1.73
C ARG A 83 7.46 9.48 2.29
N PHE A 84 6.82 8.35 2.06
CA PHE A 84 5.44 8.10 2.43
C PHE A 84 5.29 6.95 3.42
N ASN A 85 4.24 7.03 4.22
CA ASN A 85 3.67 5.94 5.01
C ASN A 85 2.21 5.77 4.62
N VAL A 86 1.66 4.60 4.89
CA VAL A 86 0.23 4.31 4.65
C VAL A 86 -0.38 3.75 5.93
N THR A 87 -1.59 4.20 6.23
CA THR A 87 -2.39 3.68 7.34
C THR A 87 -3.73 3.22 6.79
N THR A 88 -4.13 2.00 7.12
CA THR A 88 -5.38 1.40 6.62
C THR A 88 -6.37 1.18 7.76
N GLY A 89 -7.61 1.58 7.53
CA GLY A 89 -8.76 1.23 8.35
C GLY A 89 -9.65 0.23 7.63
N VAL A 90 -10.34 -0.62 8.37
CA VAL A 90 -11.21 -1.67 7.84
C VAL A 90 -12.50 -1.76 8.64
N CYS A 91 -13.61 -1.96 7.92
CA CYS A 91 -14.89 -2.37 8.47
C CYS A 91 -15.48 -3.46 7.59
N GLY A 92 -16.09 -4.47 8.20
CA GLY A 92 -16.75 -5.53 7.46
C GLY A 92 -17.64 -6.38 8.35
N MET A 93 -18.55 -7.11 7.72
CA MET A 93 -19.40 -8.11 8.35
C MET A 93 -19.75 -9.21 7.35
N PRO A 94 -19.95 -10.45 7.81
CA PRO A 94 -20.52 -11.51 6.97
C PRO A 94 -21.99 -11.23 6.68
N LYS A 95 -22.50 -11.81 5.60
CA LYS A 95 -23.92 -11.76 5.22
C LYS A 95 -24.83 -12.23 6.34
N GLU A 96 -24.49 -13.34 6.97
CA GLU A 96 -25.25 -13.93 8.06
C GLU A 96 -24.43 -13.89 9.36
N GLU A 97 -25.06 -13.46 10.44
CA GLU A 97 -24.45 -13.40 11.76
C GLU A 97 -23.97 -14.79 12.20
N GLY A 98 -22.72 -14.89 12.62
CA GLY A 98 -22.09 -16.14 13.05
C GLY A 98 -21.47 -16.98 11.93
N GLN A 99 -21.59 -16.60 10.67
CA GLN A 99 -20.85 -17.19 9.54
C GLN A 99 -19.50 -16.52 9.33
N VAL A 100 -18.65 -17.18 8.54
CA VAL A 100 -17.37 -16.62 8.08
C VAL A 100 -17.65 -15.83 6.81
N SER A 101 -17.09 -14.61 6.72
CA SER A 101 -17.16 -13.79 5.51
C SER A 101 -16.42 -14.43 4.35
N GLY A 102 -16.98 -14.38 3.15
CA GLY A 102 -16.33 -14.72 1.89
C GLY A 102 -15.27 -13.70 1.47
N ASP A 103 -15.31 -12.50 2.05
CA ASP A 103 -14.33 -11.44 1.80
C ASP A 103 -13.04 -11.69 2.58
N ASN A 104 -11.90 -11.56 1.90
CA ASN A 104 -10.58 -11.55 2.54
C ASN A 104 -9.76 -10.36 2.03
N TYR A 105 -8.90 -9.84 2.89
CA TYR A 105 -8.09 -8.66 2.57
C TYR A 105 -6.69 -8.74 3.19
N SER A 106 -5.80 -7.94 2.64
CA SER A 106 -4.45 -7.73 3.18
C SER A 106 -4.05 -6.27 3.04
N PHE A 107 -3.31 -5.78 4.02
CA PHE A 107 -2.57 -4.53 3.92
C PHE A 107 -1.28 -4.64 4.70
N MET A 108 -0.14 -4.52 4.00
CA MET A 108 1.17 -4.73 4.60
C MET A 108 2.28 -4.00 3.84
N GLU A 109 3.35 -3.68 4.54
CA GLU A 109 4.59 -3.27 3.90
C GLU A 109 5.36 -4.51 3.42
N LEU A 110 5.65 -4.53 2.11
CA LEU A 110 6.46 -5.54 1.46
C LEU A 110 7.94 -5.16 1.50
N LYS A 111 8.80 -6.09 1.12
CA LYS A 111 10.20 -5.81 0.81
C LYS A 111 10.29 -4.69 -0.23
N GLU A 112 11.44 -4.00 -0.27
CA GLU A 112 11.68 -2.84 -1.14
C GLU A 112 10.77 -1.62 -0.86
N HIS A 113 10.15 -1.57 0.34
CA HIS A 113 9.34 -0.44 0.79
C HIS A 113 8.15 -0.14 -0.13
N LYS A 114 7.48 -1.16 -0.55
CA LYS A 114 6.19 -1.10 -1.20
C LYS A 114 5.10 -1.43 -0.19
N TYR A 115 3.99 -0.76 -0.27
CA TYR A 115 2.82 -1.04 0.56
C TYR A 115 1.72 -1.67 -0.30
N LEU A 116 1.30 -2.87 0.09
CA LEU A 116 0.20 -3.58 -0.53
C LEU A 116 -1.10 -3.25 0.20
N VAL A 117 -2.16 -3.00 -0.55
CA VAL A 117 -3.55 -3.08 -0.11
C VAL A 117 -4.25 -4.00 -1.08
N ALA A 118 -4.90 -5.04 -0.60
CA ALA A 118 -5.60 -6.00 -1.43
C ALA A 118 -6.92 -6.42 -0.80
N LEU A 119 -7.93 -6.63 -1.63
CA LEU A 119 -9.26 -7.11 -1.28
C LEU A 119 -9.67 -8.17 -2.30
N SER A 120 -10.21 -9.28 -1.82
CA SER A 120 -10.72 -10.37 -2.62
C SER A 120 -12.03 -10.85 -2.03
N ASP A 121 -13.01 -11.03 -2.88
CA ASP A 121 -14.29 -11.61 -2.58
C ASP A 121 -14.39 -12.96 -3.29
N GLY A 122 -14.69 -14.01 -2.54
CA GLY A 122 -14.87 -15.37 -3.05
C GLY A 122 -16.29 -15.59 -3.56
N MET A 123 -16.46 -16.48 -4.52
CA MET A 123 -17.77 -16.77 -5.08
C MET A 123 -18.74 -17.33 -4.03
N GLY A 124 -19.89 -16.67 -3.86
CA GLY A 124 -20.92 -17.05 -2.90
C GLY A 124 -20.66 -16.52 -1.49
N THR A 125 -21.05 -17.26 -0.48
CA THR A 125 -20.91 -16.85 0.94
C THR A 125 -20.44 -18.01 1.81
N GLY A 126 -19.92 -17.69 3.00
CA GLY A 126 -19.53 -18.67 4.00
C GLY A 126 -18.15 -19.30 3.76
N ALA A 127 -17.92 -20.49 4.31
CA ALA A 127 -16.60 -21.08 4.44
C ALA A 127 -15.91 -21.37 3.09
N GLN A 128 -16.65 -21.73 2.05
CA GLN A 128 -16.06 -22.02 0.73
C GLN A 128 -15.59 -20.72 0.07
N ALA A 129 -16.44 -19.71 0.01
CA ALA A 129 -16.07 -18.39 -0.53
C ALA A 129 -14.87 -17.79 0.24
N SER A 130 -14.88 -17.91 1.57
CA SER A 130 -13.77 -17.49 2.42
C SER A 130 -12.47 -18.23 2.10
N MET A 131 -12.52 -19.52 1.81
CA MET A 131 -11.35 -20.30 1.42
C MET A 131 -10.76 -19.82 0.08
N GLU A 132 -11.59 -19.52 -0.90
CA GLU A 132 -11.16 -19.09 -2.23
C GLU A 132 -10.50 -17.71 -2.22
N SER A 133 -11.15 -16.75 -1.60
CA SER A 133 -10.58 -15.39 -1.44
C SER A 133 -9.34 -15.39 -0.55
N SER A 134 -9.31 -16.21 0.52
CA SER A 134 -8.14 -16.37 1.38
C SER A 134 -6.92 -16.93 0.62
N ILE A 135 -7.14 -17.94 -0.24
CA ILE A 135 -6.08 -18.49 -1.08
C ILE A 135 -5.53 -17.41 -2.02
N THR A 136 -6.40 -16.62 -2.63
CA THR A 136 -6.01 -15.53 -3.53
C THR A 136 -5.14 -14.50 -2.79
N ILE A 137 -5.56 -14.04 -1.62
CA ILE A 137 -4.82 -13.06 -0.82
C ILE A 137 -3.50 -13.64 -0.33
N ASN A 138 -3.49 -14.84 0.26
CA ASN A 138 -2.27 -15.48 0.78
C ASN A 138 -1.24 -15.73 -0.33
N MET A 139 -1.67 -16.17 -1.51
CA MET A 139 -0.76 -16.35 -2.64
C MET A 139 -0.21 -15.03 -3.16
N LEU A 140 -1.05 -13.99 -3.23
CA LEU A 140 -0.61 -12.65 -3.63
C LEU A 140 0.50 -12.13 -2.70
N GLU A 141 0.29 -12.22 -1.39
CA GLU A 141 1.27 -11.84 -0.39
C GLU A 141 2.59 -12.57 -0.59
N GLN A 142 2.54 -13.90 -0.63
CA GLN A 142 3.75 -14.74 -0.75
C GLN A 142 4.53 -14.45 -2.03
N LEU A 143 3.85 -14.34 -3.17
CA LEU A 143 4.50 -14.07 -4.46
C LEU A 143 5.15 -12.68 -4.46
N LEU A 144 4.47 -11.66 -3.95
CA LEU A 144 5.02 -10.30 -3.86
C LEU A 144 6.16 -10.20 -2.84
N GLU A 145 6.09 -10.90 -1.70
CA GLU A 145 7.17 -10.93 -0.70
C GLU A 145 8.46 -11.56 -1.21
N VAL A 146 8.37 -12.59 -2.05
CA VAL A 146 9.56 -13.19 -2.68
C VAL A 146 10.06 -12.40 -3.90
N GLY A 147 9.35 -11.31 -4.27
CA GLY A 147 9.80 -10.37 -5.30
C GLY A 147 9.25 -10.64 -6.71
N TYR A 148 8.19 -11.44 -6.84
CA TYR A 148 7.51 -11.54 -8.13
C TYR A 148 6.96 -10.18 -8.55
N ASP A 149 6.99 -9.93 -9.86
CA ASP A 149 6.27 -8.78 -10.42
C ASP A 149 4.76 -8.96 -10.21
N HIS A 150 4.07 -7.86 -9.95
CA HIS A 150 2.64 -7.85 -9.63
C HIS A 150 1.76 -8.45 -10.73
N GLU A 151 2.10 -8.24 -12.01
CA GLU A 151 1.34 -8.85 -13.11
C GLU A 151 1.58 -10.36 -13.18
N MET A 152 2.83 -10.79 -12.97
CA MET A 152 3.17 -12.21 -12.92
C MET A 152 2.49 -12.89 -11.72
N ALA A 153 2.42 -12.24 -10.57
CA ALA A 153 1.71 -12.76 -9.39
C ALA A 153 0.24 -13.02 -9.72
N VAL A 154 -0.48 -12.05 -10.28
CA VAL A 154 -1.90 -12.19 -10.65
C VAL A 154 -2.10 -13.30 -11.69
N ARG A 155 -1.25 -13.41 -12.70
CA ARG A 155 -1.32 -14.50 -13.69
C ARG A 155 -1.07 -15.87 -13.08
N THR A 156 -0.13 -15.98 -12.15
CA THR A 156 0.17 -17.22 -11.43
C THR A 156 -1.03 -17.65 -10.57
N ILE A 157 -1.62 -16.72 -9.82
CA ILE A 157 -2.84 -16.98 -9.03
C ILE A 157 -3.97 -17.47 -9.92
N ASN A 158 -4.22 -16.78 -11.04
CA ASN A 158 -5.25 -17.20 -12.01
C ASN A 158 -5.01 -18.63 -12.51
N SER A 159 -3.79 -18.95 -12.91
CA SER A 159 -3.46 -20.30 -13.41
C SER A 159 -3.66 -21.39 -12.35
N ILE A 160 -3.35 -21.10 -11.09
CA ILE A 160 -3.52 -22.06 -9.99
C ILE A 160 -5.00 -22.25 -9.65
N GLN A 161 -5.80 -21.19 -9.65
CA GLN A 161 -7.24 -21.31 -9.43
C GLN A 161 -7.92 -22.11 -10.55
N MET A 162 -7.55 -21.89 -11.80
CA MET A 162 -8.03 -22.67 -12.94
C MET A 162 -7.73 -24.18 -12.82
N LEU A 163 -6.64 -24.56 -12.15
CA LEU A 163 -6.27 -25.97 -11.97
C LEU A 163 -7.06 -26.67 -10.84
N LYS A 164 -7.66 -25.91 -9.92
CA LYS A 164 -8.29 -26.50 -8.73
C LYS A 164 -9.66 -27.14 -8.96
N SER A 165 -10.46 -26.62 -9.85
CA SER A 165 -11.75 -27.20 -10.20
C SER A 165 -12.29 -26.65 -11.52
N PRO A 166 -12.87 -27.47 -12.40
CA PRO A 166 -13.58 -26.99 -13.57
C PRO A 166 -14.93 -26.34 -13.25
N ASP A 167 -15.48 -26.58 -12.06
CA ASP A 167 -16.80 -26.16 -11.66
C ASP A 167 -16.72 -25.15 -10.50
N ASP A 168 -16.76 -23.85 -10.82
CA ASP A 168 -17.23 -22.74 -9.98
C ASP A 168 -16.33 -22.21 -8.86
N SER A 169 -15.00 -22.25 -9.01
CA SER A 169 -14.11 -21.66 -7.99
C SER A 169 -13.40 -20.43 -8.56
N PHE A 170 -13.91 -19.23 -8.31
CA PHE A 170 -13.27 -17.97 -8.71
C PHE A 170 -13.42 -16.92 -7.61
N SER A 171 -12.55 -15.95 -7.64
CA SER A 171 -12.62 -14.82 -6.73
C SER A 171 -12.27 -13.51 -7.42
N THR A 172 -12.78 -12.43 -6.89
CA THR A 172 -12.35 -11.09 -7.32
C THR A 172 -10.95 -10.81 -6.78
N LEU A 173 -10.23 -9.89 -7.41
CA LEU A 173 -9.01 -9.33 -6.85
C LEU A 173 -8.95 -7.84 -7.17
N ASP A 174 -8.91 -7.04 -6.13
CA ASP A 174 -8.58 -5.63 -6.16
C ASP A 174 -7.28 -5.41 -5.41
N MET A 175 -6.25 -4.86 -6.06
CA MET A 175 -4.99 -4.58 -5.39
C MET A 175 -4.41 -3.23 -5.77
N VAL A 176 -3.82 -2.58 -4.78
CA VAL A 176 -3.00 -1.38 -4.96
C VAL A 176 -1.63 -1.63 -4.34
N LEU A 177 -0.60 -1.38 -5.15
CA LEU A 177 0.80 -1.46 -4.73
C LEU A 177 1.41 -0.06 -4.78
N ILE A 178 1.77 0.50 -3.63
CA ILE A 178 2.30 1.86 -3.48
C ILE A 178 3.79 1.80 -3.20
N ASP A 179 4.60 2.45 -4.03
CA ASP A 179 6.02 2.67 -3.75
C ASP A 179 6.17 3.82 -2.73
N LEU A 180 6.67 3.52 -1.54
CA LEU A 180 6.75 4.47 -0.42
C LEU A 180 7.85 5.53 -0.58
N TYR A 181 8.73 5.44 -1.59
CA TYR A 181 9.69 6.49 -1.93
C TYR A 181 9.14 7.49 -2.92
N THR A 182 8.41 7.02 -3.92
CA THR A 182 7.95 7.85 -5.05
C THR A 182 6.49 8.26 -4.95
N GLY A 183 5.68 7.49 -4.22
CA GLY A 183 4.23 7.60 -4.20
C GLY A 183 3.57 7.00 -5.45
N GLU A 184 4.32 6.34 -6.35
CA GLU A 184 3.71 5.66 -7.48
C GLU A 184 2.84 4.50 -7.00
N ALA A 185 1.55 4.56 -7.31
CA ALA A 185 0.59 3.51 -7.04
C ALA A 185 0.24 2.78 -8.34
N LYS A 186 0.28 1.44 -8.29
CA LYS A 186 -0.17 0.54 -9.34
C LYS A 186 -1.44 -0.15 -8.88
N ILE A 187 -2.50 -0.03 -9.66
CA ILE A 187 -3.82 -0.55 -9.34
C ILE A 187 -4.17 -1.62 -10.36
N ILE A 188 -4.48 -2.80 -9.89
CA ILE A 188 -4.93 -3.94 -10.70
C ILE A 188 -6.26 -4.43 -10.13
N LYS A 189 -7.21 -4.68 -11.03
CA LYS A 189 -8.55 -5.16 -10.69
C LYS A 189 -8.94 -6.30 -11.61
N THR A 190 -9.48 -7.37 -11.03
CA THR A 190 -10.09 -8.50 -11.76
C THR A 190 -11.42 -8.83 -11.11
N GLY A 191 -12.53 -8.58 -11.82
CA GLY A 191 -13.88 -8.83 -11.33
C GLY A 191 -14.36 -7.96 -10.18
N ALA A 192 -13.51 -7.09 -9.65
CA ALA A 192 -13.79 -6.33 -8.45
C ALA A 192 -14.59 -5.04 -8.71
N PRO A 193 -15.41 -4.59 -7.75
CA PRO A 193 -16.10 -3.30 -7.78
C PRO A 193 -15.15 -2.11 -7.92
N PRO A 194 -15.64 -0.90 -8.19
CA PRO A 194 -14.80 0.28 -8.32
C PRO A 194 -13.94 0.57 -7.09
N THR A 195 -12.71 1.04 -7.30
CA THR A 195 -11.84 1.62 -6.28
C THR A 195 -11.91 3.13 -6.38
N TYR A 196 -12.01 3.80 -5.24
CA TYR A 196 -12.12 5.27 -5.21
C TYR A 196 -10.83 5.87 -4.67
N VAL A 197 -10.40 6.97 -5.29
CA VAL A 197 -9.26 7.75 -4.81
C VAL A 197 -9.74 9.15 -4.50
N LYS A 198 -9.71 9.52 -3.20
CA LYS A 198 -10.07 10.86 -2.73
C LYS A 198 -8.80 11.70 -2.55
N ARG A 199 -8.79 12.86 -3.18
CA ARG A 199 -7.76 13.91 -3.05
C ARG A 199 -8.41 15.24 -2.76
N GLY A 200 -8.31 15.72 -1.52
CA GLY A 200 -9.10 16.88 -1.09
C GLY A 200 -10.59 16.62 -1.28
N ASP A 201 -11.27 17.46 -2.07
CA ASP A 201 -12.69 17.31 -2.38
C ASP A 201 -12.97 16.53 -3.68
N GLU A 202 -11.91 16.20 -4.43
CA GLU A 202 -12.05 15.38 -5.64
C GLU A 202 -12.07 13.89 -5.30
N VAL A 203 -12.97 13.14 -5.93
CA VAL A 203 -13.03 11.69 -5.88
C VAL A 203 -12.96 11.14 -7.29
N ARG A 204 -12.00 10.26 -7.54
CA ARG A 204 -11.83 9.58 -8.83
C ARG A 204 -12.19 8.12 -8.67
N THR A 205 -13.04 7.63 -9.56
CA THR A 205 -13.46 6.23 -9.63
C THR A 205 -12.56 5.47 -10.60
N ILE A 206 -12.11 4.29 -10.19
CA ILE A 206 -11.26 3.39 -10.97
C ILE A 206 -11.99 2.07 -11.12
N SER A 207 -12.51 1.81 -12.31
CA SER A 207 -13.23 0.59 -12.65
C SER A 207 -12.42 -0.27 -13.63
N SER A 208 -12.71 -1.55 -13.68
CA SER A 208 -12.19 -2.53 -14.64
C SER A 208 -13.34 -3.40 -15.15
N SER A 209 -13.25 -3.80 -16.40
CA SER A 209 -14.14 -4.78 -17.02
C SER A 209 -13.53 -6.20 -17.08
N SER A 210 -12.43 -6.41 -16.37
CA SER A 210 -11.76 -7.72 -16.31
C SER A 210 -12.60 -8.73 -15.54
N LEU A 211 -12.58 -9.98 -15.98
CA LEU A 211 -13.22 -11.08 -15.26
C LEU A 211 -12.46 -11.41 -13.96
N PRO A 212 -13.12 -12.01 -12.97
CA PRO A 212 -12.47 -12.56 -11.78
C PRO A 212 -11.36 -13.55 -12.12
N VAL A 213 -10.43 -13.79 -11.20
CA VAL A 213 -9.39 -14.80 -11.34
C VAL A 213 -10.01 -16.20 -11.21
N GLY A 214 -9.55 -17.15 -12.04
CA GLY A 214 -10.05 -18.51 -12.07
C GLY A 214 -11.13 -18.79 -13.15
N ILE A 215 -11.65 -17.77 -13.84
CA ILE A 215 -12.72 -17.94 -14.86
C ILE A 215 -12.13 -18.26 -16.24
N VAL A 216 -11.05 -17.59 -16.65
CA VAL A 216 -10.48 -17.71 -18.00
C VAL A 216 -8.99 -18.01 -17.92
N ASP A 217 -8.52 -18.86 -18.83
CA ASP A 217 -7.11 -19.29 -18.89
C ASP A 217 -6.14 -18.10 -18.97
N ARG A 218 -6.50 -17.05 -19.72
CA ARG A 218 -5.71 -15.82 -19.83
C ARG A 218 -6.50 -14.62 -19.32
N VAL A 219 -6.38 -14.37 -18.01
CA VAL A 219 -6.97 -13.17 -17.44
C VAL A 219 -6.36 -11.92 -18.07
N GLN A 220 -7.23 -11.05 -18.59
CA GLN A 220 -6.85 -9.75 -19.11
C GLN A 220 -7.14 -8.69 -18.04
N PHE A 221 -6.13 -7.96 -17.66
CA PHE A 221 -6.24 -6.81 -16.75
C PHE A 221 -5.33 -5.69 -17.21
N HIS A 222 -5.66 -4.48 -16.81
CA HIS A 222 -4.85 -3.30 -17.07
C HIS A 222 -4.31 -2.73 -15.76
N THR A 223 -2.99 -2.57 -15.71
CA THR A 223 -2.36 -1.87 -14.57
C THR A 223 -2.57 -0.37 -14.73
N LYS A 224 -3.41 0.23 -13.91
CA LYS A 224 -3.55 1.68 -13.84
C LYS A 224 -2.50 2.25 -12.91
N LYS A 225 -1.77 3.27 -13.39
CA LYS A 225 -0.74 3.96 -12.60
C LYS A 225 -1.20 5.35 -12.23
N MET A 226 -0.89 5.75 -11.01
CA MET A 226 -1.08 7.12 -10.55
C MET A 226 -0.04 7.48 -9.48
N THR A 227 0.15 8.77 -9.24
CA THR A 227 1.03 9.24 -8.16
C THR A 227 0.17 9.68 -6.99
N MET A 228 0.39 9.05 -5.84
CA MET A 228 -0.23 9.42 -4.57
C MET A 228 0.55 10.58 -3.94
N VAL A 229 -0.16 11.42 -3.24
CA VAL A 229 0.41 12.53 -2.46
C VAL A 229 -0.12 12.48 -1.03
N GLU A 230 0.50 13.30 -0.16
CA GLU A 230 0.04 13.40 1.23
C GLU A 230 -1.44 13.77 1.32
N GLY A 231 -2.17 13.05 2.17
CA GLY A 231 -3.58 13.26 2.41
C GLY A 231 -4.52 12.55 1.46
N ASP A 232 -4.00 11.83 0.46
CA ASP A 232 -4.81 10.98 -0.42
C ASP A 232 -5.38 9.78 0.33
N PHE A 233 -6.59 9.39 -0.04
CA PHE A 233 -7.22 8.16 0.41
C PHE A 233 -7.51 7.24 -0.76
N ILE A 234 -7.31 5.94 -0.54
CA ILE A 234 -7.72 4.87 -1.43
C ILE A 234 -8.83 4.11 -0.70
N VAL A 235 -9.96 3.92 -1.36
CA VAL A 235 -11.12 3.20 -0.81
C VAL A 235 -11.43 2.03 -1.71
N MET A 236 -11.40 0.83 -1.15
CA MET A 236 -11.79 -0.42 -1.78
C MET A 236 -13.01 -0.97 -1.06
N VAL A 237 -13.92 -1.54 -1.81
CA VAL A 237 -15.18 -2.09 -1.29
C VAL A 237 -15.53 -3.38 -2.01
N THR A 238 -16.27 -4.27 -1.36
CA THR A 238 -16.90 -5.41 -2.00
C THR A 238 -18.27 -5.03 -2.57
N ASP A 239 -18.85 -5.89 -3.39
CA ASP A 239 -20.13 -5.64 -4.07
C ASP A 239 -21.30 -5.53 -3.07
N GLY A 240 -21.25 -6.24 -1.93
CA GLY A 240 -22.21 -6.07 -0.85
C GLY A 240 -22.31 -4.62 -0.34
N ILE A 241 -21.23 -3.84 -0.44
CA ILE A 241 -21.24 -2.41 -0.11
C ILE A 241 -21.85 -1.60 -1.27
N VAL A 242 -21.39 -1.84 -2.51
CA VAL A 242 -21.86 -1.07 -3.69
C VAL A 242 -23.35 -1.27 -3.91
N ASP A 243 -23.83 -2.49 -3.78
CA ASP A 243 -25.23 -2.90 -4.02
C ASP A 243 -26.20 -2.50 -2.90
N ALA A 244 -25.70 -1.93 -1.80
CA ALA A 244 -26.55 -1.44 -0.71
C ALA A 244 -27.54 -0.36 -1.19
N CYS A 245 -27.13 0.50 -2.11
CA CYS A 245 -27.98 1.55 -2.64
C CYS A 245 -28.67 1.10 -3.95
N LYS A 246 -30.00 1.13 -3.96
CA LYS A 246 -30.84 0.69 -5.08
C LYS A 246 -31.02 1.73 -6.20
N LYS A 247 -30.37 2.90 -6.14
CA LYS A 247 -30.47 3.96 -7.14
C LYS A 247 -29.80 3.51 -8.46
N GLU A 248 -30.26 4.05 -9.58
CA GLU A 248 -29.73 3.74 -10.93
C GLU A 248 -28.22 4.00 -11.07
N ASP A 249 -27.65 4.92 -10.27
CA ASP A 249 -26.22 5.21 -10.19
C ASP A 249 -25.63 4.63 -8.88
N ARG A 250 -25.35 3.33 -8.91
CA ARG A 250 -24.86 2.55 -7.75
C ARG A 250 -23.56 3.09 -7.13
N ASP A 251 -22.70 3.70 -7.91
CA ASP A 251 -21.40 4.19 -7.45
C ASP A 251 -21.45 5.62 -6.85
N ASP A 252 -22.48 6.38 -7.17
CA ASP A 252 -22.55 7.81 -6.82
C ASP A 252 -22.68 8.05 -5.31
N TRP A 253 -23.37 7.18 -4.57
CA TRP A 253 -23.54 7.37 -3.13
C TRP A 253 -22.24 7.29 -2.34
N ILE A 254 -21.28 6.43 -2.77
CA ILE A 254 -19.95 6.32 -2.15
C ILE A 254 -19.16 7.59 -2.47
N VAL A 255 -19.21 8.06 -3.73
CA VAL A 255 -18.56 9.30 -4.16
C VAL A 255 -19.11 10.50 -3.39
N GLU A 256 -20.43 10.62 -3.24
CA GLU A 256 -21.08 11.69 -2.46
C GLU A 256 -20.67 11.62 -0.98
N THR A 257 -20.64 10.43 -0.38
CA THR A 257 -20.21 10.21 1.00
C THR A 257 -18.76 10.63 1.20
N LEU A 258 -17.89 10.25 0.26
CA LEU A 258 -16.47 10.62 0.30
C LEU A 258 -16.28 12.14 0.11
N LYS A 259 -17.01 12.79 -0.78
CA LYS A 259 -16.97 14.26 -0.95
C LYS A 259 -17.47 14.99 0.29
N GLY A 260 -18.51 14.46 0.92
CA GLY A 260 -19.13 15.07 2.12
C GLY A 260 -18.34 14.91 3.42
N THR A 261 -17.34 13.99 3.45
CA THR A 261 -16.56 13.77 4.68
C THR A 261 -15.29 14.62 4.72
N SER A 262 -15.08 15.34 5.82
CA SER A 262 -13.83 16.04 6.17
C SER A 262 -12.95 15.21 7.12
N ASN A 263 -13.36 14.01 7.46
CA ASN A 263 -12.62 13.15 8.38
C ASN A 263 -11.26 12.78 7.76
N ARG A 264 -10.22 12.70 8.61
CA ARG A 264 -8.86 12.38 8.20
C ARG A 264 -8.38 11.02 8.73
N ASN A 265 -9.21 10.34 9.52
CA ASN A 265 -8.92 9.01 10.03
C ASN A 265 -9.49 7.95 9.07
N PRO A 266 -8.66 7.07 8.46
CA PRO A 266 -9.12 6.06 7.52
C PRO A 266 -10.12 5.08 8.15
N GLN A 267 -9.95 4.72 9.44
CA GLN A 267 -10.88 3.84 10.14
C GLN A 267 -12.28 4.47 10.27
N GLU A 268 -12.35 5.77 10.56
CA GLU A 268 -13.63 6.47 10.65
C GLU A 268 -14.31 6.62 9.31
N ILE A 269 -13.54 6.83 8.23
CA ILE A 269 -14.12 6.89 6.87
C ILE A 269 -14.66 5.50 6.48
N ALA A 270 -13.93 4.43 6.78
CA ALA A 270 -14.40 3.07 6.53
C ALA A 270 -15.71 2.82 7.29
N ARG A 271 -15.79 3.23 8.56
CA ARG A 271 -16.99 3.10 9.38
C ARG A 271 -18.19 3.87 8.82
N ILE A 272 -17.98 5.13 8.39
CA ILE A 272 -19.05 5.96 7.82
C ILE A 272 -19.66 5.30 6.57
N ILE A 273 -18.82 4.81 5.65
CA ILE A 273 -19.29 4.13 4.43
C ILE A 273 -20.03 2.85 4.80
N PHE A 274 -19.45 2.05 5.71
CA PHE A 274 -20.00 0.79 6.14
C PHE A 274 -21.38 0.95 6.83
N GLU A 275 -21.49 1.83 7.83
CA GLU A 275 -22.73 2.10 8.56
C GLU A 275 -23.84 2.61 7.63
N LYS A 276 -23.47 3.44 6.64
CA LYS A 276 -24.44 3.90 5.65
C LYS A 276 -24.96 2.75 4.80
N ALA A 277 -24.08 1.85 4.33
CA ALA A 277 -24.49 0.66 3.59
C ALA A 277 -25.39 -0.26 4.42
N VAL A 278 -25.05 -0.53 5.69
CA VAL A 278 -25.89 -1.33 6.61
C VAL A 278 -27.25 -0.70 6.81
N SER A 279 -27.33 0.60 6.93
CA SER A 279 -28.62 1.32 7.11
C SER A 279 -29.51 1.20 5.87
N GLU A 280 -28.97 1.19 4.65
CA GLU A 280 -29.73 1.01 3.40
C GLU A 280 -30.30 -0.43 3.26
N TYR A 281 -29.65 -1.41 3.89
CA TYR A 281 -30.16 -2.79 3.97
C TYR A 281 -31.12 -3.04 5.12
N GLU A 282 -31.47 -2.02 5.92
CA GLU A 282 -32.34 -2.17 7.10
C GLU A 282 -31.83 -3.25 8.07
N GLY A 283 -30.51 -3.44 8.12
CA GLY A 283 -29.84 -4.44 8.96
C GLY A 283 -29.74 -5.84 8.38
N ASN A 284 -30.32 -6.10 7.20
CA ASN A 284 -30.27 -7.42 6.53
C ASN A 284 -29.33 -7.37 5.33
N ALA A 285 -28.05 -7.57 5.53
CA ALA A 285 -27.06 -7.60 4.45
C ALA A 285 -27.42 -8.68 3.41
N ARG A 286 -27.27 -8.33 2.12
CA ARG A 286 -27.57 -9.26 1.02
C ARG A 286 -26.36 -10.09 0.64
N ASP A 287 -25.18 -9.62 0.98
CA ASP A 287 -23.90 -10.27 0.74
C ASP A 287 -22.90 -9.89 1.83
N ASP A 288 -21.72 -10.52 1.81
CA ASP A 288 -20.61 -10.13 2.65
C ASP A 288 -20.21 -8.70 2.36
N MET A 289 -19.84 -7.93 3.36
CA MET A 289 -19.61 -6.50 3.24
C MET A 289 -18.25 -6.12 3.81
N THR A 290 -17.37 -5.56 2.97
CA THR A 290 -16.05 -5.10 3.40
C THR A 290 -15.70 -3.75 2.79
N VAL A 291 -15.17 -2.86 3.63
CA VAL A 291 -14.64 -1.55 3.27
C VAL A 291 -13.22 -1.43 3.78
N LEU A 292 -12.27 -1.20 2.88
CA LEU A 292 -10.88 -0.82 3.20
C LEU A 292 -10.66 0.65 2.83
N VAL A 293 -10.08 1.41 3.75
CA VAL A 293 -9.68 2.79 3.49
C VAL A 293 -8.21 2.96 3.87
N SER A 294 -7.37 3.27 2.89
CA SER A 294 -5.94 3.52 3.11
C SER A 294 -5.61 4.98 2.90
N LYS A 295 -4.93 5.60 3.85
CA LYS A 295 -4.48 6.98 3.79
C LYS A 295 -2.98 7.07 3.62
N VAL A 296 -2.54 7.89 2.69
CA VAL A 296 -1.12 8.18 2.43
C VAL A 296 -0.68 9.39 3.25
N TRP A 297 0.46 9.26 3.95
CA TRP A 297 1.09 10.30 4.75
C TRP A 297 2.50 10.56 4.23
N GLU A 298 2.93 11.82 4.28
CA GLU A 298 4.33 12.16 4.03
C GLU A 298 5.14 12.10 5.34
N ASN A 299 6.29 11.45 5.32
CA ASN A 299 7.22 11.46 6.45
C ASN A 299 7.86 12.86 6.56
N ILE A 300 7.59 13.55 7.66
CA ILE A 300 8.12 14.88 7.99
C ILE A 300 9.60 14.80 8.33
#